data_5d339e0e15888bcc1e905cce66baf0ea
#
_entry.id   5d339e0e15888bcc1e905cce66baf0ea
#
_cell.length_a   1.000
_cell.length_b   1.000
_cell.length_c   1.000
_cell.angle_alpha   90.00
_cell.angle_beta   90.00
_cell.angle_gamma   90.00
#
_symmetry.space_group_name_H-M   'P 1'
#
loop_
_entity.id
_entity.type
_entity.pdbx_description
1 polymer ?
#
loop_
_entity_poly.entity_id
_entity_poly.type
_entity_poly.pdbx_seq_one_letter_code
_entity_poly.pdbx_strand_id
1 'polypeptide(L)'
;MKRLHTAFALSTAALACAAALATPAGAAGHAPVKPAKFCTYIVDTGQSGCFSSESQAAAAFGARTQAYKDLGRIWSDANSGGSQLTFRGSQGCGWRYPEFASLGNGWNDTVSSAQGLACPITLWEHSDFRGAHQTYHGYNAYVGDGMNDKASSVSFDLN
;
A
#
# COMPACT_ATOMS: atom_id res chain seq x y z
N MET A 1 68.54 -51.68 -37.63
CA MET A 1 69.22 -50.48 -37.18
C MET A 1 68.18 -49.43 -36.82
N LYS A 2 67.83 -49.26 -35.54
CA LYS A 2 66.80 -48.36 -35.05
C LYS A 2 67.51 -47.18 -34.38
N ARG A 3 67.22 -45.97 -34.77
CA ARG A 3 67.69 -44.78 -34.08
C ARG A 3 66.59 -44.26 -33.17
N LEU A 4 66.87 -44.18 -31.89
CA LEU A 4 66.07 -43.50 -30.89
C LEU A 4 66.25 -42.00 -31.01
N HIS A 5 65.20 -41.25 -31.05
CA HIS A 5 65.20 -39.81 -30.88
C HIS A 5 64.57 -39.49 -29.55
N THR A 6 65.36 -38.93 -28.65
CA THR A 6 64.90 -38.42 -27.32
C THR A 6 64.44 -37.01 -27.52
N ALA A 7 63.13 -36.74 -27.19
CA ALA A 7 62.60 -35.42 -27.19
C ALA A 7 62.63 -34.85 -25.72
N PHE A 8 63.34 -33.71 -25.65
CA PHE A 8 63.36 -32.89 -24.42
C PHE A 8 62.10 -32.05 -24.33
N ALA A 9 61.34 -32.21 -23.27
CA ALA A 9 60.21 -31.34 -22.97
C ALA A 9 60.68 -30.18 -22.08
N LEU A 10 60.58 -28.94 -22.55
CA LEU A 10 60.75 -27.76 -21.74
C LEU A 10 59.40 -27.43 -21.03
N SER A 11 59.43 -27.49 -19.71
CA SER A 11 58.31 -27.04 -18.86
C SER A 11 58.44 -25.55 -18.63
N THR A 12 57.55 -24.77 -19.20
CA THR A 12 57.39 -23.35 -18.87
C THR A 12 56.38 -23.22 -17.73
N ALA A 13 56.86 -22.84 -16.56
CA ALA A 13 56.04 -22.49 -15.43
C ALA A 13 55.41 -21.11 -15.66
N ALA A 14 54.11 -21.05 -15.86
CA ALA A 14 53.34 -19.80 -15.92
C ALA A 14 53.01 -19.34 -14.52
N LEU A 15 53.56 -18.22 -14.08
CA LEU A 15 53.15 -17.54 -12.85
C LEU A 15 51.80 -16.87 -13.07
N ALA A 16 50.75 -17.41 -12.47
CA ALA A 16 49.44 -16.77 -12.45
C ALA A 16 49.40 -15.72 -11.35
N CYS A 17 49.45 -14.45 -11.72
CA CYS A 17 49.10 -13.33 -10.82
C CYS A 17 47.58 -13.33 -10.58
N ALA A 18 47.14 -13.77 -9.40
CA ALA A 18 45.79 -13.61 -8.97
C ALA A 18 45.53 -12.14 -8.57
N ALA A 19 44.95 -11.35 -9.44
CA ALA A 19 44.43 -10.04 -9.12
C ALA A 19 43.16 -10.25 -8.25
N ALA A 20 43.26 -9.95 -6.96
CA ALA A 20 42.12 -9.90 -6.08
C ALA A 20 41.23 -8.71 -6.50
N LEU A 21 40.11 -8.98 -7.17
CA LEU A 21 39.06 -8.01 -7.38
C LEU A 21 38.42 -7.69 -6.07
N ALA A 22 38.73 -6.53 -5.50
CA ALA A 22 37.98 -5.98 -4.36
C ALA A 22 36.54 -5.72 -4.82
N THR A 23 35.61 -6.52 -4.32
CA THR A 23 34.18 -6.26 -4.50
C THR A 23 33.84 -4.95 -3.79
N PRO A 24 33.21 -3.96 -4.44
CA PRO A 24 32.73 -2.77 -3.76
C PRO A 24 31.73 -3.19 -2.69
N ALA A 25 31.92 -2.66 -1.47
CA ALA A 25 31.00 -2.85 -0.34
C ALA A 25 29.58 -2.52 -0.82
N GLY A 26 28.67 -3.49 -0.64
CA GLY A 26 27.32 -3.43 -1.14
C GLY A 26 26.62 -2.14 -0.70
N ALA A 27 26.03 -1.46 -1.66
CA ALA A 27 25.02 -0.45 -1.40
C ALA A 27 23.98 -1.07 -0.46
N ALA A 28 23.75 -0.40 0.68
CA ALA A 28 22.70 -0.78 1.61
C ALA A 28 21.40 -0.93 0.81
N GLY A 29 20.95 -2.16 0.66
CA GLY A 29 19.74 -2.47 -0.09
C GLY A 29 18.59 -1.74 0.58
N HIS A 30 18.05 -0.71 -0.09
CA HIS A 30 16.76 -0.18 0.26
C HIS A 30 15.79 -1.35 0.17
N ALA A 31 15.08 -1.62 1.27
CA ALA A 31 13.98 -2.58 1.24
C ALA A 31 13.06 -2.19 0.04
N PRO A 32 12.60 -3.16 -0.77
CA PRO A 32 11.76 -2.85 -1.91
C PRO A 32 10.53 -2.09 -1.42
N VAL A 33 10.41 -0.82 -1.81
CA VAL A 33 9.24 0.00 -1.52
C VAL A 33 8.06 -0.69 -2.19
N LYS A 34 7.11 -1.17 -1.40
CA LYS A 34 5.88 -1.79 -1.91
C LYS A 34 5.16 -0.74 -2.77
N PRO A 35 4.85 -1.01 -4.04
CA PRO A 35 4.21 -0.02 -4.88
C PRO A 35 2.85 0.39 -4.28
N ALA A 36 2.59 1.69 -4.26
CA ALA A 36 1.32 2.24 -3.81
C ALA A 36 0.15 1.63 -4.60
N LYS A 37 -0.96 1.38 -3.93
CA LYS A 37 -2.19 0.84 -4.52
C LYS A 37 -3.33 1.83 -4.37
N PHE A 38 -4.15 1.90 -5.40
CA PHE A 38 -5.38 2.68 -5.41
C PHE A 38 -6.56 1.72 -5.29
N CYS A 39 -7.11 1.62 -4.09
CA CYS A 39 -8.21 0.73 -3.78
C CYS A 39 -9.53 1.50 -3.77
N THR A 40 -10.60 0.83 -4.16
CA THR A 40 -11.98 1.34 -4.05
C THR A 40 -12.84 0.28 -3.39
N TYR A 41 -13.72 0.71 -2.52
CA TYR A 41 -14.74 -0.11 -1.88
C TYR A 41 -16.11 0.54 -2.06
N ILE A 42 -17.06 -0.21 -2.62
CA ILE A 42 -18.45 0.22 -2.79
C ILE A 42 -19.26 -0.31 -1.61
N VAL A 43 -19.64 0.59 -0.72
CA VAL A 43 -20.31 0.24 0.55
C VAL A 43 -21.67 -0.42 0.36
N ASP A 44 -22.40 -0.07 -0.70
CA ASP A 44 -23.73 -0.62 -1.00
C ASP A 44 -23.70 -2.09 -1.43
N THR A 45 -22.61 -2.52 -2.06
CA THR A 45 -22.53 -3.84 -2.70
C THR A 45 -21.44 -4.73 -2.13
N GLY A 46 -20.52 -4.16 -1.34
CA GLY A 46 -19.32 -4.85 -0.87
C GLY A 46 -18.26 -5.09 -1.96
N GLN A 47 -18.46 -4.57 -3.17
CA GLN A 47 -17.48 -4.71 -4.24
C GLN A 47 -16.23 -3.90 -3.93
N SER A 48 -15.07 -4.49 -4.16
CA SER A 48 -13.80 -3.82 -3.96
C SER A 48 -12.76 -4.26 -4.98
N GLY A 49 -11.74 -3.44 -5.17
CA GLY A 49 -10.59 -3.76 -6.02
C GLY A 49 -9.45 -2.79 -5.78
N CYS A 50 -8.22 -3.25 -6.01
CA CYS A 50 -7.00 -2.44 -5.89
C CYS A 50 -6.23 -2.46 -7.21
N PHE A 51 -5.72 -1.31 -7.60
CA PHE A 51 -5.08 -1.05 -8.90
C PHE A 51 -3.73 -0.37 -8.70
N SER A 52 -2.92 -0.34 -9.75
CA SER A 52 -1.62 0.35 -9.73
C SER A 52 -1.72 1.85 -9.98
N SER A 53 -2.89 2.37 -10.38
CA SER A 53 -3.16 3.80 -10.54
C SER A 53 -4.60 4.16 -10.21
N GLU A 54 -4.82 5.42 -9.84
CA GLU A 54 -6.16 5.96 -9.58
C GLU A 54 -7.03 5.93 -10.85
N SER A 55 -6.44 6.17 -12.02
CA SER A 55 -7.16 6.09 -13.30
C SER A 55 -7.68 4.68 -13.61
N GLN A 56 -6.92 3.64 -13.27
CA GLN A 56 -7.38 2.25 -13.39
C GLN A 56 -8.50 1.93 -12.40
N ALA A 57 -8.39 2.41 -11.16
CA ALA A 57 -9.46 2.28 -10.17
C ALA A 57 -10.74 2.99 -10.64
N ALA A 58 -10.61 4.22 -11.14
CA ALA A 58 -11.72 4.97 -11.69
C ALA A 58 -12.35 4.28 -12.91
N ALA A 59 -11.56 3.72 -13.83
CA ALA A 59 -12.06 3.00 -15.01
C ALA A 59 -12.83 1.72 -14.61
N ALA A 60 -12.30 0.95 -13.64
CA ALA A 60 -12.92 -0.29 -13.18
C ALA A 60 -14.28 -0.06 -12.49
N PHE A 61 -14.40 1.03 -11.74
CA PHE A 61 -15.60 1.39 -10.99
C PHE A 61 -16.38 2.56 -11.59
N GLY A 62 -15.81 3.30 -12.56
CA GLY A 62 -16.39 4.51 -13.14
C GLY A 62 -17.59 4.27 -14.03
N ALA A 63 -17.56 3.27 -14.90
CA ALA A 63 -18.62 3.00 -15.87
C ALA A 63 -19.95 2.55 -15.23
N ARG A 64 -19.91 2.04 -14.00
CA ARG A 64 -21.07 1.61 -13.22
C ARG A 64 -21.48 2.60 -12.13
N THR A 65 -20.76 3.69 -11.96
CA THR A 65 -20.72 4.45 -10.70
C THR A 65 -21.02 5.95 -10.85
N GLN A 66 -21.64 6.40 -11.93
CA GLN A 66 -22.16 7.78 -11.97
C GLN A 66 -23.15 8.07 -10.84
N ALA A 67 -23.69 7.02 -10.19
CA ALA A 67 -24.58 7.12 -9.04
C ALA A 67 -23.85 7.14 -7.68
N TYR A 68 -22.55 6.76 -7.61
CA TYR A 68 -21.83 6.69 -6.34
C TYR A 68 -21.02 7.94 -6.04
N LYS A 69 -21.09 8.41 -4.81
CA LYS A 69 -20.30 9.52 -4.26
C LYS A 69 -19.09 8.98 -3.53
N ASP A 70 -17.99 9.70 -3.57
CA ASP A 70 -16.86 9.45 -2.68
C ASP A 70 -17.24 9.91 -1.27
N LEU A 71 -17.36 8.97 -0.35
CA LEU A 71 -17.74 9.22 1.05
C LEU A 71 -16.54 9.72 1.85
N GLY A 72 -15.40 9.06 1.70
CA GLY A 72 -14.13 9.38 2.34
C GLY A 72 -12.99 8.57 1.78
N ARG A 73 -11.78 8.94 2.20
CA ARG A 73 -10.52 8.28 1.81
C ARG A 73 -9.63 8.08 3.01
N ILE A 74 -8.82 7.03 2.96
CA ILE A 74 -7.73 6.79 3.89
C ILE A 74 -6.46 6.44 3.12
N TRP A 75 -5.30 6.73 3.71
CA TRP A 75 -4.00 6.42 3.14
C TRP A 75 -3.10 5.75 4.16
N SER A 76 -2.22 4.88 3.67
CA SER A 76 -1.26 4.14 4.51
C SER A 76 -0.15 5.02 5.08
N ASP A 77 0.12 6.17 4.46
CA ASP A 77 1.16 7.08 4.93
C ASP A 77 0.57 8.47 5.17
N ALA A 78 1.26 9.29 5.95
CA ALA A 78 0.90 10.68 6.18
C ALA A 78 0.94 11.49 4.86
N ASN A 79 0.28 12.64 4.83
CA ASN A 79 0.21 13.54 3.69
C ASN A 79 -0.35 12.90 2.40
N SER A 80 -1.34 12.01 2.52
CA SER A 80 -1.92 11.24 1.41
C SER A 80 -0.91 10.35 0.68
N GLY A 81 0.14 9.92 1.38
CA GLY A 81 1.18 9.05 0.84
C GLY A 81 0.78 7.58 0.86
N GLY A 82 1.62 6.77 0.19
CA GLY A 82 1.45 5.32 0.16
C GLY A 82 0.23 4.85 -0.63
N SER A 83 -0.42 3.81 -0.13
CA SER A 83 -1.64 3.26 -0.74
C SER A 83 -2.87 4.06 -0.31
N GLN A 84 -3.86 4.16 -1.20
CA GLN A 84 -5.13 4.85 -0.98
C GLN A 84 -6.30 3.86 -1.00
N LEU A 85 -7.26 4.02 -0.08
CA LEU A 85 -8.57 3.37 -0.14
C LEU A 85 -9.66 4.44 -0.18
N THR A 86 -10.47 4.42 -1.24
CA THR A 86 -11.64 5.29 -1.41
C THR A 86 -12.90 4.49 -1.11
N PHE A 87 -13.71 5.00 -0.19
CA PHE A 87 -15.04 4.49 0.10
C PHE A 87 -16.06 5.24 -0.74
N ARG A 88 -16.92 4.52 -1.45
CA ARG A 88 -17.95 5.06 -2.33
C ARG A 88 -19.32 4.48 -2.01
N GLY A 89 -20.36 5.29 -2.13
CA GLY A 89 -21.74 4.86 -1.87
C GLY A 89 -22.77 5.63 -2.68
N SER A 90 -23.92 5.03 -2.96
CA SER A 90 -25.03 5.65 -3.69
C SER A 90 -25.71 6.75 -2.89
N GLN A 91 -25.70 6.62 -1.58
CA GLN A 91 -26.23 7.61 -0.65
C GLN A 91 -25.06 8.43 -0.07
N GLY A 92 -25.24 9.74 0.10
CA GLY A 92 -24.37 10.52 0.96
C GLY A 92 -24.68 10.24 2.42
N CYS A 93 -24.03 10.96 3.33
CA CYS A 93 -24.33 10.90 4.76
C CYS A 93 -25.79 11.28 5.00
N GLY A 94 -26.53 10.47 5.71
CA GLY A 94 -27.86 10.89 6.10
C GLY A 94 -28.91 9.84 6.32
N TRP A 95 -28.73 8.57 5.96
CA TRP A 95 -29.86 7.66 6.13
C TRP A 95 -29.59 6.25 6.61
N ARG A 96 -28.46 5.73 6.44
CA ARG A 96 -27.92 4.52 7.03
C ARG A 96 -26.46 4.53 6.70
N TYR A 97 -25.68 4.75 7.73
CA TYR A 97 -24.25 4.94 7.51
C TYR A 97 -23.67 3.67 6.96
N PRO A 98 -22.95 3.77 5.85
CA PRO A 98 -22.09 2.67 5.45
C PRO A 98 -21.04 2.49 6.55
N GLU A 99 -21.15 1.38 7.21
CA GLU A 99 -20.22 0.94 8.22
C GLU A 99 -19.27 -0.06 7.60
N PHE A 100 -17.99 0.11 7.87
CA PHE A 100 -16.96 -0.82 7.44
C PHE A 100 -16.37 -1.50 8.68
N ALA A 101 -17.02 -2.57 9.11
CA ALA A 101 -16.76 -3.23 10.40
C ALA A 101 -15.34 -3.81 10.51
N SER A 102 -14.63 -4.01 9.40
CA SER A 102 -13.27 -4.52 9.41
C SER A 102 -12.46 -4.03 8.21
N LEU A 103 -11.38 -3.32 8.46
CA LEU A 103 -10.39 -2.92 7.48
C LEU A 103 -9.49 -4.10 7.10
N GLY A 104 -10.06 -5.15 6.47
CA GLY A 104 -9.29 -6.28 5.97
C GLY A 104 -8.34 -5.93 4.82
N ASN A 105 -7.80 -6.95 4.14
CA ASN A 105 -7.01 -6.79 2.90
C ASN A 105 -5.76 -5.91 3.02
N GLY A 106 -5.12 -5.91 4.19
CA GLY A 106 -3.88 -5.19 4.46
C GLY A 106 -4.07 -3.71 4.79
N TRP A 107 -5.28 -3.29 5.17
CA TRP A 107 -5.59 -1.95 5.67
C TRP A 107 -5.70 -1.86 7.18
N ASN A 108 -5.88 -3.00 7.87
CA ASN A 108 -5.86 -3.05 9.33
C ASN A 108 -4.52 -2.55 9.86
N ASP A 109 -4.55 -1.64 10.81
CA ASP A 109 -3.37 -1.08 11.49
C ASP A 109 -2.34 -0.44 10.53
N THR A 110 -2.83 0.27 9.50
CA THR A 110 -1.95 0.90 8.51
C THR A 110 -2.33 2.34 8.16
N VAL A 111 -3.39 2.89 8.76
CA VAL A 111 -3.90 4.22 8.37
C VAL A 111 -3.10 5.32 9.04
N SER A 112 -2.54 6.24 8.24
CA SER A 112 -1.77 7.40 8.72
C SER A 112 -2.36 8.75 8.32
N SER A 113 -3.19 8.83 7.25
CA SER A 113 -3.94 10.03 6.91
C SER A 113 -5.36 9.69 6.44
N ALA A 114 -6.28 10.65 6.59
CA ALA A 114 -7.70 10.44 6.31
C ALA A 114 -8.36 11.69 5.72
N GLN A 115 -9.44 11.49 4.97
CA GLN A 115 -10.27 12.57 4.45
C GLN A 115 -11.74 12.18 4.47
N GLY A 116 -12.56 12.96 5.18
CA GLY A 116 -13.99 13.00 4.97
C GLY A 116 -14.32 13.80 3.70
N LEU A 117 -15.10 13.24 2.78
CA LEU A 117 -15.50 13.88 1.52
C LEU A 117 -16.98 14.26 1.54
N ALA A 118 -17.85 13.36 1.12
CA ALA A 118 -19.28 13.59 1.29
C ALA A 118 -19.70 13.48 2.76
N CYS A 119 -18.93 12.76 3.58
CA CYS A 119 -19.19 12.48 4.99
C CYS A 119 -17.95 12.72 5.86
N PRO A 120 -18.09 13.10 7.13
CA PRO A 120 -17.05 12.87 8.11
C PRO A 120 -16.71 11.38 8.17
N ILE A 121 -15.44 11.06 8.37
CA ILE A 121 -14.95 9.70 8.50
C ILE A 121 -14.50 9.45 9.94
N THR A 122 -15.02 8.42 10.58
CA THR A 122 -14.61 8.01 11.92
C THR A 122 -13.79 6.75 11.84
N LEU A 123 -12.55 6.80 12.31
CA LEU A 123 -11.66 5.66 12.44
C LEU A 123 -11.82 5.06 13.84
N TRP A 124 -11.86 3.74 13.92
CA TRP A 124 -12.00 2.97 15.16
C TRP A 124 -10.81 2.02 15.34
N GLU A 125 -10.27 1.97 16.55
CA GLU A 125 -9.10 1.16 16.90
C GLU A 125 -9.33 -0.34 16.68
N HIS A 126 -10.54 -0.83 16.94
CA HIS A 126 -10.87 -2.24 16.80
C HIS A 126 -11.96 -2.47 15.75
N SER A 127 -12.02 -3.70 15.24
CA SER A 127 -13.13 -4.14 14.40
C SER A 127 -14.48 -4.00 15.13
N ASP A 128 -15.57 -3.93 14.37
CA ASP A 128 -16.93 -3.79 14.87
C ASP A 128 -17.14 -2.50 15.69
N PHE A 129 -16.48 -1.41 15.29
CA PHE A 129 -16.65 -0.06 15.86
C PHE A 129 -16.38 -0.01 17.36
N ARG A 130 -15.32 -0.67 17.80
CA ARG A 130 -14.91 -0.74 19.20
C ARG A 130 -13.56 -0.05 19.42
N GLY A 131 -13.27 0.22 20.71
CA GLY A 131 -12.02 0.85 21.14
C GLY A 131 -12.04 2.36 21.03
N ALA A 132 -10.86 2.97 21.03
CA ALA A 132 -10.70 4.39 20.80
C ALA A 132 -11.14 4.75 19.37
N HIS A 133 -11.67 5.96 19.20
CA HIS A 133 -12.09 6.43 17.88
C HIS A 133 -11.84 7.93 17.74
N GLN A 134 -11.75 8.37 16.49
CA GLN A 134 -11.62 9.78 16.16
C GLN A 134 -12.30 10.07 14.82
N THR A 135 -13.08 11.16 14.78
CA THR A 135 -13.79 11.65 13.59
C THR A 135 -12.98 12.72 12.90
N TYR A 136 -12.90 12.64 11.57
CA TYR A 136 -12.16 13.57 10.71
C TYR A 136 -13.11 14.23 9.73
N HIS A 137 -13.12 15.58 9.76
CA HIS A 137 -13.86 16.43 8.84
C HIS A 137 -12.90 16.96 7.76
N GLY A 138 -13.17 16.70 6.48
CA GLY A 138 -12.26 17.11 5.41
C GLY A 138 -10.91 16.40 5.45
N TYR A 139 -9.89 17.05 4.90
CA TYR A 139 -8.56 16.46 4.79
C TYR A 139 -7.73 16.61 6.07
N ASN A 140 -7.16 15.49 6.50
CA ASN A 140 -6.25 15.41 7.64
C ASN A 140 -4.96 14.72 7.21
N ALA A 141 -3.89 15.49 7.12
CA ALA A 141 -2.58 15.04 6.67
C ALA A 141 -1.97 13.96 7.59
N TYR A 142 -2.39 13.93 8.84
CA TYR A 142 -2.00 12.94 9.83
C TYR A 142 -3.17 12.68 10.80
N VAL A 143 -3.45 11.40 11.04
CA VAL A 143 -4.55 11.00 11.94
C VAL A 143 -4.22 11.13 13.43
N GLY A 144 -3.03 11.57 13.76
CA GLY A 144 -2.54 11.73 15.15
C GLY A 144 -2.03 10.42 15.75
N ASP A 145 -1.15 10.53 16.75
CA ASP A 145 -0.48 9.38 17.40
C ASP A 145 -1.47 8.39 18.04
N GLY A 146 -2.64 8.88 18.43
CA GLY A 146 -3.70 8.07 19.01
C GLY A 146 -4.33 7.08 18.05
N MET A 147 -4.31 7.35 16.73
CA MET A 147 -4.99 6.56 15.71
C MET A 147 -4.03 6.04 14.62
N ASN A 148 -2.82 6.61 14.49
CA ASN A 148 -1.84 6.17 13.50
C ASN A 148 -1.52 4.69 13.66
N ASP A 149 -1.62 3.93 12.56
CA ASP A 149 -1.37 2.48 12.50
C ASP A 149 -2.19 1.65 13.52
N LYS A 150 -3.43 2.09 13.82
CA LYS A 150 -4.31 1.40 14.77
C LYS A 150 -5.72 1.18 14.26
N ALA A 151 -6.12 1.85 13.20
CA ALA A 151 -7.49 1.76 12.71
C ALA A 151 -7.81 0.36 12.17
N SER A 152 -8.88 -0.24 12.68
CA SER A 152 -9.37 -1.56 12.27
C SER A 152 -10.79 -1.52 11.69
N SER A 153 -11.55 -0.45 11.91
CA SER A 153 -12.87 -0.25 11.29
C SER A 153 -13.15 1.24 11.03
N VAL A 154 -14.11 1.51 10.15
CA VAL A 154 -14.47 2.86 9.69
C VAL A 154 -15.99 3.01 9.68
N SER A 155 -16.48 4.15 10.17
CA SER A 155 -17.86 4.58 9.97
C SER A 155 -17.91 5.98 9.35
N PHE A 156 -19.07 6.31 8.77
CA PHE A 156 -19.33 7.61 8.14
C PHE A 156 -20.54 8.23 8.81
N ASP A 157 -20.30 9.07 9.79
CA ASP A 157 -21.34 9.61 10.63
C ASP A 157 -21.72 11.04 10.21
N LEU A 158 -23.00 11.41 10.45
CA LEU A 158 -23.39 12.80 10.56
C LEU A 158 -23.19 13.25 12.02
N ASN A 159 -22.36 14.22 12.24
CA ASN A 159 -22.44 15.04 13.43
C ASN A 159 -23.31 16.24 13.16
#